data_a3c8336fb5a57ddf680e74f6f6076c3d
#
_entry.id   a3c8336fb5a57ddf680e74f6f6076c3d
#
_cell.length_a   1.000
_cell.length_b   1.000
_cell.length_c   1.000
_cell.angle_alpha   90.00
_cell.angle_beta   90.00
_cell.angle_gamma   90.00
#
_symmetry.space_group_name_H-M   'P 1'
#
loop_
_entity.id
_entity.type
_entity.pdbx_description
1 polymer ?
#
loop_
_entity_poly.entity_id
_entity_poly.type
_entity_poly.pdbx_seq_one_letter_code
_entity_poly.pdbx_strand_id
1 'polypeptide(L)'
;MKNREKFAKEILDIVCKGNRFAVTKSGKIVNCSSIGCNECLFDNISIDCVCAVSLERWSESEYIEKPTITSKEKVFLDLILPKYKYIARDNDTNKLYLYIDKPSKHYTYWLPELNDSAYELLYKPLDIKFDFIKWEDEKPWRIEDLKKLEVKDE
;
A
#
# COMPACT_ATOMS: atom_id res chain seq x y z
N MET A 1 13.29 -2.96 11.00
CA MET A 1 14.09 -1.77 10.61
C MET A 1 13.25 -0.53 10.83
N LYS A 2 13.82 0.50 11.49
CA LYS A 2 13.09 1.74 11.76
C LYS A 2 13.08 2.66 10.52
N ASN A 3 12.10 3.58 10.47
CA ASN A 3 12.03 4.57 9.39
C ASN A 3 13.32 5.39 9.25
N ARG A 4 13.91 5.85 10.37
CA ARG A 4 15.19 6.60 10.36
C ARG A 4 16.33 5.80 9.74
N GLU A 5 16.34 4.49 9.88
CA GLU A 5 17.39 3.62 9.32
C GLU A 5 17.16 3.43 7.81
N LYS A 6 15.91 3.23 7.41
CA LYS A 6 15.53 3.09 6.00
C LYS A 6 15.84 4.33 5.19
N PHE A 7 15.55 5.51 5.74
CA PHE A 7 15.66 6.79 5.05
C PHE A 7 16.87 7.62 5.48
N ALA A 8 17.87 6.98 6.10
CA ALA A 8 19.04 7.68 6.67
C ALA A 8 19.76 8.57 5.67
N LYS A 9 19.94 8.10 4.44
CA LYS A 9 20.63 8.85 3.38
C LYS A 9 19.86 10.10 2.98
N GLU A 10 18.58 9.97 2.69
CA GLU A 10 17.69 11.06 2.27
C GLU A 10 17.56 12.12 3.37
N ILE A 11 17.46 11.68 4.63
CA ILE A 11 17.40 12.57 5.79
C ILE A 11 18.71 13.35 5.90
N LEU A 12 19.86 12.67 5.87
CA LEU A 12 21.17 13.30 5.96
C LEU A 12 21.43 14.30 4.83
N ASP A 13 21.05 13.97 3.60
CA ASP A 13 21.19 14.85 2.43
C ASP A 13 20.46 16.18 2.61
N ILE A 14 19.37 16.19 3.36
CA ILE A 14 18.59 17.41 3.64
C ILE A 14 19.16 18.16 4.86
N VAL A 15 19.42 17.44 5.95
CA VAL A 15 19.82 18.03 7.23
C VAL A 15 21.23 18.62 7.15
N CYS A 16 22.17 17.97 6.45
CA CYS A 16 23.53 18.47 6.26
C CYS A 16 23.59 19.79 5.46
N LYS A 17 22.50 20.11 4.72
CA LYS A 17 22.35 21.40 4.04
C LYS A 17 21.69 22.49 4.92
N GLY A 18 21.50 22.22 6.21
CA GLY A 18 20.86 23.13 7.16
C GLY A 18 19.33 23.20 7.04
N ASN A 19 18.71 22.28 6.30
CA ASN A 19 17.27 22.24 6.08
C ASN A 19 16.57 21.28 7.05
N ARG A 20 15.27 21.48 7.26
CA ARG A 20 14.40 20.52 7.95
C ARG A 20 13.80 19.57 6.92
N PHE A 21 13.74 18.29 7.25
CA PHE A 21 13.02 17.33 6.41
C PHE A 21 11.55 17.20 6.82
N ALA A 22 10.73 16.78 5.88
CA ALA A 22 9.34 16.42 6.07
C ALA A 22 9.06 15.09 5.39
N VAL A 23 7.95 14.48 5.74
CA VAL A 23 7.45 13.25 5.11
C VAL A 23 6.16 13.57 4.41
N THR A 24 6.06 13.32 3.13
CA THR A 24 4.80 13.49 2.39
C THR A 24 3.77 12.44 2.79
N LYS A 25 2.49 12.68 2.50
CA LYS A 25 1.42 11.67 2.68
C LYS A 25 1.67 10.38 1.88
N SER A 26 2.45 10.45 0.80
CA SER A 26 2.91 9.26 0.05
C SER A 26 4.10 8.55 0.69
N GLY A 27 4.73 9.12 1.73
CA GLY A 27 5.87 8.54 2.45
C GLY A 27 7.24 8.92 1.89
N LYS A 28 7.34 9.91 1.00
CA LYS A 28 8.63 10.42 0.49
C LYS A 28 9.26 11.41 1.46
N ILE A 29 10.58 11.32 1.59
CA ILE A 29 11.38 12.29 2.37
C ILE A 29 11.68 13.50 1.48
N VAL A 30 11.35 14.69 1.95
CA VAL A 30 11.53 15.94 1.20
C VAL A 30 11.99 17.06 2.14
N ASN A 31 12.48 18.17 1.57
CA ASN A 31 12.74 19.37 2.34
C ASN A 31 11.41 19.97 2.82
N CYS A 32 11.29 20.29 4.09
CA CYS A 32 10.07 20.83 4.69
C CYS A 32 9.59 22.12 4.00
N SER A 33 10.52 22.96 3.54
CA SER A 33 10.20 24.20 2.82
C SER A 33 9.69 23.99 1.38
N SER A 34 9.79 22.76 0.84
CA SER A 34 9.36 22.44 -0.52
C SER A 34 7.92 21.95 -0.64
N ILE A 35 7.23 21.75 0.49
CA ILE A 35 5.84 21.30 0.51
C ILE A 35 5.01 22.13 1.46
N GLY A 36 3.70 22.24 1.20
CA GLY A 36 2.73 22.80 2.14
C GLY A 36 2.46 21.84 3.31
N CYS A 37 2.08 22.40 4.46
CA CYS A 37 1.70 21.57 5.62
C CYS A 37 0.57 20.59 5.28
N ASN A 38 -0.37 20.97 4.44
CA ASN A 38 -1.46 20.12 3.96
C ASN A 38 -1.01 18.89 3.16
N GLU A 39 0.21 18.87 2.63
CA GLU A 39 0.82 17.73 1.94
C GLU A 39 1.70 16.88 2.85
N CYS A 40 2.01 17.40 4.05
CA CYS A 40 2.83 16.73 5.04
C CYS A 40 2.03 15.63 5.74
N LEU A 41 2.70 14.51 6.06
CA LEU A 41 2.11 13.42 6.83
C LEU A 41 1.67 13.85 8.24
N PHE A 42 2.26 14.95 8.77
CA PHE A 42 2.06 15.46 10.12
C PHE A 42 1.12 16.67 10.19
N ASP A 43 0.35 16.94 9.14
CA ASP A 43 -0.54 18.11 8.99
C ASP A 43 -1.68 18.21 10.03
N ASN A 44 -2.07 17.11 10.66
CA ASN A 44 -3.24 17.06 11.54
C ASN A 44 -2.99 17.51 12.99
N ILE A 45 -1.93 18.26 13.25
CA ILE A 45 -1.55 18.59 14.60
C ILE A 45 -1.54 20.10 14.78
N SER A 46 -2.66 20.59 15.31
CA SER A 46 -2.88 21.98 15.68
C SER A 46 -1.78 22.55 16.58
N ILE A 47 -1.32 23.74 16.21
CA ILE A 47 -0.71 24.76 17.06
C ILE A 47 0.47 24.32 17.95
N ASP A 48 1.63 24.87 17.66
CA ASP A 48 2.87 24.85 18.44
C ASP A 48 3.67 23.53 18.51
N CYS A 49 4.76 23.48 17.71
CA CYS A 49 5.91 22.54 17.81
C CYS A 49 5.64 21.03 17.68
N VAL A 50 4.48 20.61 17.27
CA VAL A 50 4.10 19.20 17.27
C VAL A 50 4.70 18.42 16.10
N CYS A 51 5.11 19.08 15.02
CA CYS A 51 5.81 18.42 13.91
C CYS A 51 7.08 17.69 14.38
N ALA A 52 7.83 18.26 15.31
CA ALA A 52 9.06 17.65 15.83
C ALA A 52 8.77 16.34 16.59
N VAL A 53 7.75 16.32 17.44
CA VAL A 53 7.34 15.13 18.23
C VAL A 53 6.78 14.05 17.31
N SER A 54 5.99 14.42 16.30
CA SER A 54 5.45 13.47 15.34
C SER A 54 6.54 12.90 14.44
N LEU A 55 7.50 13.72 14.07
CA LEU A 55 8.65 13.31 13.28
C LEU A 55 9.54 12.35 14.07
N GLU A 56 9.77 12.61 15.36
CA GLU A 56 10.50 11.71 16.25
C GLU A 56 9.79 10.35 16.34
N ARG A 57 8.50 10.32 16.65
CA ARG A 57 7.72 9.08 16.71
C ARG A 57 7.77 8.32 15.39
N TRP A 58 7.59 9.01 14.27
CA TRP A 58 7.67 8.39 12.97
C TRP A 58 9.06 7.80 12.71
N SER A 59 10.13 8.52 13.07
CA SER A 59 11.50 8.05 12.87
C SER A 59 11.81 6.77 13.65
N GLU A 60 11.22 6.63 14.83
CA GLU A 60 11.38 5.46 15.72
C GLU A 60 10.42 4.31 15.38
N SER A 61 9.35 4.56 14.60
CA SER A 61 8.42 3.51 14.21
C SER A 61 9.04 2.57 13.17
N GLU A 62 8.53 1.35 13.12
CA GLU A 62 8.96 0.38 12.13
C GLU A 62 8.61 0.82 10.71
N TYR A 63 9.56 0.64 9.80
CA TYR A 63 9.31 0.83 8.38
C TYR A 63 8.44 -0.30 7.86
N ILE A 64 7.27 0.05 7.37
CA ILE A 64 6.36 -0.86 6.68
C ILE A 64 6.53 -0.61 5.19
N GLU A 65 7.07 -1.60 4.48
CA GLU A 65 7.20 -1.52 3.03
C GLU A 65 5.81 -1.47 2.40
N LYS A 66 5.55 -0.40 1.64
CA LYS A 66 4.31 -0.31 0.89
C LYS A 66 4.36 -1.33 -0.25
N PRO A 67 3.29 -2.09 -0.47
CA PRO A 67 3.24 -2.99 -1.60
C PRO A 67 3.38 -2.21 -2.91
N THR A 68 4.05 -2.82 -3.87
CA THR A 68 4.18 -2.30 -5.23
C THR A 68 3.64 -3.33 -6.20
N ILE A 69 3.24 -2.90 -7.38
CA ILE A 69 2.76 -3.76 -8.46
C ILE A 69 3.71 -3.69 -9.65
N THR A 70 3.74 -4.72 -10.45
CA THR A 70 4.44 -4.73 -11.73
C THR A 70 3.62 -4.05 -12.82
N SER A 71 4.27 -3.66 -13.92
CA SER A 71 3.57 -3.12 -15.11
C SER A 71 2.52 -4.09 -15.64
N LYS A 72 2.79 -5.40 -15.61
CA LYS A 72 1.83 -6.44 -16.00
C LYS A 72 0.60 -6.47 -15.10
N GLU A 73 0.81 -6.39 -13.79
CA GLU A 73 -0.28 -6.34 -12.81
C GLU A 73 -1.11 -5.07 -12.95
N LYS A 74 -0.46 -3.94 -13.25
CA LYS A 74 -1.15 -2.68 -13.54
C LYS A 74 -2.07 -2.80 -14.75
N VAL A 75 -1.55 -3.30 -15.88
CA VAL A 75 -2.36 -3.52 -17.09
C VAL A 75 -3.51 -4.48 -16.81
N PHE A 76 -3.25 -5.55 -16.07
CA PHE A 76 -4.28 -6.49 -15.68
C PHE A 76 -5.40 -5.81 -14.86
N LEU A 77 -5.04 -5.01 -13.84
CA LEU A 77 -6.01 -4.26 -13.03
C LEU A 77 -6.87 -3.31 -13.88
N ASP A 78 -6.27 -2.69 -14.90
CA ASP A 78 -6.97 -1.77 -15.78
C ASP A 78 -7.95 -2.48 -16.74
N LEU A 79 -7.69 -3.76 -17.05
CA LEU A 79 -8.55 -4.60 -17.88
C LEU A 79 -9.68 -5.30 -17.11
N ILE A 80 -9.61 -5.35 -15.78
CA ILE A 80 -10.67 -5.96 -14.96
C ILE A 80 -11.98 -5.21 -15.15
N LEU A 81 -13.05 -5.98 -15.39
CA LEU A 81 -14.40 -5.43 -15.51
C LEU A 81 -14.80 -4.64 -14.25
N PRO A 82 -15.42 -3.47 -14.39
CA PRO A 82 -15.77 -2.59 -13.25
C PRO A 82 -16.69 -3.20 -12.20
N LYS A 83 -17.36 -4.31 -12.51
CA LYS A 83 -18.19 -5.04 -11.55
C LYS A 83 -17.38 -5.68 -10.42
N TYR A 84 -16.11 -6.04 -10.65
CA TYR A 84 -15.23 -6.61 -9.63
C TYR A 84 -14.61 -5.50 -8.80
N LYS A 85 -14.80 -5.58 -7.49
CA LYS A 85 -14.36 -4.54 -6.55
C LYS A 85 -13.26 -5.01 -5.59
N TYR A 86 -13.15 -6.32 -5.38
CA TYR A 86 -12.22 -6.89 -4.41
C TYR A 86 -11.42 -8.05 -5.01
N ILE A 87 -10.25 -8.27 -4.42
CA ILE A 87 -9.37 -9.40 -4.70
C ILE A 87 -8.83 -9.94 -3.38
N ALA A 88 -8.75 -11.24 -3.24
CA ALA A 88 -8.17 -11.89 -2.08
C ALA A 88 -7.56 -13.24 -2.46
N ARG A 89 -6.65 -13.74 -1.63
CA ARG A 89 -5.98 -15.03 -1.80
C ARG A 89 -6.51 -16.03 -0.78
N ASP A 90 -6.89 -17.20 -1.23
CA ASP A 90 -7.30 -18.32 -0.39
C ASP A 90 -6.07 -19.06 0.18
N ASN A 91 -6.23 -19.64 1.36
CA ASN A 91 -5.17 -20.41 2.02
C ASN A 91 -5.01 -21.81 1.43
N ASP A 92 -6.11 -22.50 1.17
CA ASP A 92 -6.11 -23.90 0.73
C ASP A 92 -5.57 -24.08 -0.69
N THR A 93 -6.00 -23.22 -1.60
CA THR A 93 -5.59 -23.26 -3.01
C THR A 93 -4.41 -22.38 -3.33
N ASN A 94 -4.09 -21.42 -2.47
CA ASN A 94 -3.12 -20.33 -2.70
C ASN A 94 -3.43 -19.52 -3.97
N LYS A 95 -4.69 -19.51 -4.40
CA LYS A 95 -5.13 -18.81 -5.61
C LYS A 95 -5.77 -17.47 -5.26
N LEU A 96 -5.73 -16.55 -6.21
CA LEU A 96 -6.40 -15.26 -6.14
C LEU A 96 -7.79 -15.35 -6.74
N TYR A 97 -8.74 -14.69 -6.10
CA TYR A 97 -10.14 -14.62 -6.55
C TYR A 97 -10.60 -13.17 -6.61
N LEU A 98 -11.37 -12.86 -7.65
CA LEU A 98 -12.05 -11.58 -7.81
C LEU A 98 -13.46 -11.67 -7.23
N TYR A 99 -13.91 -10.61 -6.57
CA TYR A 99 -15.22 -10.53 -5.95
C TYR A 99 -15.95 -9.25 -6.37
N ILE A 100 -17.26 -9.38 -6.62
CA ILE A 100 -18.14 -8.25 -6.91
C ILE A 100 -18.42 -7.48 -5.61
N ASP A 101 -18.77 -8.21 -4.55
CA ASP A 101 -19.04 -7.69 -3.23
C ASP A 101 -17.92 -8.06 -2.26
N LYS A 102 -17.89 -7.40 -1.10
CA LYS A 102 -16.85 -7.63 -0.09
C LYS A 102 -16.97 -9.05 0.48
N PRO A 103 -16.00 -9.95 0.22
CA PRO A 103 -16.07 -11.29 0.79
C PRO A 103 -15.74 -11.28 2.28
N SER A 104 -16.21 -12.29 2.98
CA SER A 104 -15.89 -12.58 4.38
C SER A 104 -14.88 -13.72 4.48
N LYS A 105 -14.02 -13.67 5.48
CA LYS A 105 -13.02 -14.71 5.73
C LYS A 105 -13.66 -15.92 6.39
N HIS A 106 -13.45 -17.12 5.83
CA HIS A 106 -14.00 -18.37 6.33
C HIS A 106 -12.90 -19.41 6.36
N TYR A 107 -12.78 -20.21 7.37
CA TYR A 107 -11.74 -21.23 7.65
C TYR A 107 -10.43 -21.13 6.82
N THR A 108 -10.46 -21.49 5.52
CA THR A 108 -9.31 -21.53 4.61
C THR A 108 -9.51 -20.77 3.30
N TYR A 109 -10.66 -20.11 3.12
CA TYR A 109 -11.02 -19.39 1.90
C TYR A 109 -11.86 -18.13 2.19
N TRP A 110 -11.99 -17.27 1.21
CA TRP A 110 -12.86 -16.10 1.27
C TRP A 110 -14.22 -16.44 0.67
N LEU A 111 -15.27 -16.23 1.46
CA LEU A 111 -16.65 -16.53 1.07
C LEU A 111 -17.32 -15.28 0.48
N PRO A 112 -17.81 -15.31 -0.76
CA PRO A 112 -18.62 -14.22 -1.31
C PRO A 112 -19.98 -14.17 -0.61
N GLU A 113 -20.59 -12.97 -0.52
CA GLU A 113 -21.92 -12.82 0.07
C GLU A 113 -23.01 -13.47 -0.80
N LEU A 114 -22.82 -13.47 -2.14
CA LEU A 114 -23.70 -14.14 -3.10
C LEU A 114 -22.94 -15.28 -3.76
N ASN A 115 -23.54 -16.46 -3.85
CA ASN A 115 -22.92 -17.70 -4.32
C ASN A 115 -22.26 -17.64 -5.72
N ASP A 116 -22.63 -16.68 -6.56
CA ASP A 116 -22.09 -16.52 -7.92
C ASP A 116 -21.09 -15.36 -8.07
N SER A 117 -20.62 -14.78 -6.96
CA SER A 117 -19.84 -13.53 -6.97
C SER A 117 -18.34 -13.72 -7.02
N ALA A 118 -17.82 -14.95 -6.89
CA ALA A 118 -16.39 -15.21 -6.89
C ALA A 118 -15.94 -15.86 -8.20
N TYR A 119 -14.87 -15.32 -8.78
CA TYR A 119 -14.26 -15.92 -9.97
C TYR A 119 -12.78 -16.13 -9.70
N GLU A 120 -12.31 -17.32 -10.02
CA GLU A 120 -10.91 -17.64 -9.92
C GLU A 120 -10.09 -16.74 -10.83
N LEU A 121 -9.17 -16.00 -10.22
CA LEU A 121 -8.22 -15.23 -10.98
C LEU A 121 -7.17 -16.18 -11.51
N LEU A 122 -7.42 -16.71 -12.67
CA LEU A 122 -6.57 -17.63 -13.21
C LEU A 122 -5.71 -17.13 -14.24
N TYR A 123 -4.60 -17.33 -14.34
CA TYR A 123 -3.94 -18.08 -15.37
C TYR A 123 -2.42 -17.91 -15.28
N LYS A 124 -1.76 -19.00 -15.02
CA LYS A 124 -0.31 -19.20 -15.24
C LYS A 124 0.23 -18.55 -16.53
N PRO A 125 -0.56 -18.41 -17.63
CA PRO A 125 -0.06 -17.71 -18.82
C PRO A 125 0.19 -16.21 -18.65
N LEU A 126 -0.45 -15.53 -17.71
CA LEU A 126 -0.31 -14.07 -17.56
C LEU A 126 0.77 -13.67 -16.56
N ASP A 127 1.31 -14.62 -15.80
CA ASP A 127 2.32 -14.38 -14.75
C ASP A 127 1.94 -13.22 -13.80
N ILE A 128 0.66 -13.18 -13.43
CA ILE A 128 0.09 -12.21 -12.49
C ILE A 128 0.08 -12.84 -11.10
N LYS A 129 0.80 -12.27 -10.16
CA LYS A 129 1.01 -12.89 -8.86
C LYS A 129 0.45 -12.12 -7.69
N PHE A 130 0.58 -10.79 -7.68
CA PHE A 130 0.26 -9.97 -6.51
C PHE A 130 0.78 -10.61 -5.22
N ASP A 131 2.10 -10.84 -5.15
CA ASP A 131 2.73 -11.60 -4.06
C ASP A 131 2.53 -11.01 -2.66
N PHE A 132 2.17 -9.74 -2.60
CA PHE A 132 1.85 -9.06 -1.35
C PHE A 132 0.41 -9.32 -0.86
N ILE A 133 -0.50 -9.81 -1.72
CA ILE A 133 -1.85 -10.23 -1.31
C ILE A 133 -1.74 -11.63 -0.71
N LYS A 134 -1.95 -11.70 0.60
CA LYS A 134 -1.78 -12.94 1.38
C LYS A 134 -3.07 -13.36 2.04
N TRP A 135 -3.12 -14.64 2.41
CA TRP A 135 -4.21 -15.16 3.22
C TRP A 135 -4.29 -14.48 4.59
N GLU A 136 -3.14 -14.13 5.18
CA GLU A 136 -3.01 -13.50 6.49
C GLU A 136 -3.63 -12.10 6.55
N ASP A 137 -3.89 -11.48 5.39
CA ASP A 137 -4.51 -10.16 5.34
C ASP A 137 -5.85 -10.16 6.08
N GLU A 138 -6.08 -9.17 6.94
CA GLU A 138 -7.32 -9.07 7.72
C GLU A 138 -8.54 -8.77 6.87
N LYS A 139 -8.33 -8.14 5.71
CA LYS A 139 -9.39 -7.67 4.80
C LYS A 139 -9.00 -7.96 3.36
N PRO A 140 -9.99 -8.19 2.48
CA PRO A 140 -9.73 -8.29 1.04
C PRO A 140 -9.26 -6.94 0.51
N TRP A 141 -8.39 -6.96 -0.50
CA TRP A 141 -7.92 -5.75 -1.16
C TRP A 141 -8.97 -5.18 -2.09
N ARG A 142 -9.13 -3.85 -2.07
CA ARG A 142 -9.98 -3.16 -3.05
C ARG A 142 -9.18 -2.95 -4.34
N ILE A 143 -9.78 -3.27 -5.48
CA ILE A 143 -9.13 -3.10 -6.80
C ILE A 143 -8.78 -1.62 -7.05
N GLU A 144 -9.64 -0.69 -6.62
CA GLU A 144 -9.36 0.75 -6.72
C GLU A 144 -8.10 1.19 -5.95
N ASP A 145 -7.82 0.54 -4.80
CA ASP A 145 -6.63 0.88 -4.02
C ASP A 145 -5.38 0.26 -4.62
N LEU A 146 -5.49 -0.94 -5.20
CA LEU A 146 -4.39 -1.56 -5.96
C LEU A 146 -3.99 -0.73 -7.18
N LYS A 147 -4.95 -0.11 -7.87
CA LYS A 147 -4.67 0.76 -9.02
C LYS A 147 -3.86 2.01 -8.68
N LYS A 148 -3.81 2.41 -7.41
CA LYS A 148 -3.05 3.57 -6.91
C LYS A 148 -1.64 3.21 -6.46
N LEU A 149 -1.29 1.93 -6.41
CA LEU A 149 0.04 1.48 -5.99
C LEU A 149 1.10 1.91 -6.98
N GLU A 150 2.30 2.12 -6.46
CA GLU A 150 3.48 2.42 -7.27
C GLU A 150 3.84 1.22 -8.13
N VAL A 151 4.11 1.48 -9.41
CA VAL A 151 4.57 0.45 -10.35
C VAL A 151 6.09 0.37 -10.26
N LYS A 152 6.60 -0.83 -10.01
CA LYS A 152 8.03 -1.13 -10.11
C LYS A 152 8.22 -2.22 -11.14
N ASP A 153 8.98 -1.92 -12.18
CA ASP A 153 9.48 -2.92 -13.09
C ASP A 153 10.69 -3.62 -12.47
N GLU A 154 10.78 -4.93 -12.68
CA GLU A 154 11.95 -5.74 -12.28
C GLU A 154 13.15 -5.44 -13.17
#